data_4632001bd0e4e3ab6b1b8b464b83d74e
#
_entry.id   4632001bd0e4e3ab6b1b8b464b83d74e
#
_cell.length_a   1.000
_cell.length_b   1.000
_cell.length_c   1.000
_cell.angle_alpha   90.00
_cell.angle_beta   90.00
_cell.angle_gamma   90.00
#
_symmetry.space_group_name_H-M   'P 1'
#
loop_
_entity.id
_entity.type
_entity.pdbx_description
1 polymer ?
#
loop_
_entity_poly.entity_id
_entity_poly.type
_entity_poly.pdbx_seq_one_letter_code
_entity_poly.pdbx_strand_id
1 'polypeptide(L)'
;MKRIKTLLLIVMISLAVFAAGFAFVSVHVYHRSIGASLMELRLQSKNSTRVFETAQNAQKYMQRRAKSEDKWYELPKDVSFESTMIVFHYRNIKLLAFVPESEKKHILLYLHGGAYVSQISKNQLRFCDRLAQQSDSVVLAPIYPLAPNHRFSETYLVLEHLYPDIRGYTDLPLTILGDSAGGGLAAGFCEYLGVWGWEQPEHLILICPWLDATLSNPDIKRYAKHDPTLSPKGLRRMGKAWAGPYTNAKDYRISPMFGELSYFRDVTLFTGTRELLYPDVVKFSELLQEAGAETTLHVGNGLNHNYPLYDILEAGEAMRQICEAIAR
;
A
#
# COMPACT_ATOMS: atom_id res chain seq x y z
N MET A 1 -53.74 12.25 5.41
CA MET A 1 -53.20 11.20 4.52
C MET A 1 -52.69 11.72 3.16
N LYS A 2 -53.45 12.48 2.36
CA LYS A 2 -52.97 12.98 1.05
C LYS A 2 -51.65 13.79 1.15
N ARG A 3 -51.53 14.75 2.07
CA ARG A 3 -50.32 15.58 2.25
C ARG A 3 -49.07 14.79 2.61
N ILE A 4 -49.21 13.72 3.41
CA ILE A 4 -48.08 12.84 3.76
C ILE A 4 -47.62 12.03 2.54
N LYS A 5 -48.56 11.51 1.74
CA LYS A 5 -48.21 10.79 0.47
C LYS A 5 -47.51 11.71 -0.51
N THR A 6 -47.97 12.97 -0.66
CA THR A 6 -47.31 13.95 -1.54
C THR A 6 -45.89 14.28 -1.03
N LEU A 7 -45.72 14.47 0.28
CA LEU A 7 -44.39 14.72 0.86
C LEU A 7 -43.42 13.54 0.63
N LEU A 8 -43.91 12.31 0.88
CA LEU A 8 -43.11 11.11 0.62
C LEU A 8 -42.70 10.97 -0.86
N LEU A 9 -43.64 11.30 -1.77
CA LEU A 9 -43.34 11.26 -3.21
C LEU A 9 -42.28 12.31 -3.60
N ILE A 10 -42.36 13.52 -3.07
CA ILE A 10 -41.35 14.58 -3.30
C ILE A 10 -40.00 14.12 -2.77
N VAL A 11 -39.92 13.57 -1.57
CA VAL A 11 -38.68 13.07 -0.99
C VAL A 11 -38.09 11.96 -1.85
N MET A 12 -38.92 10.99 -2.31
CA MET A 12 -38.44 9.91 -3.19
C MET A 12 -37.90 10.43 -4.53
N ILE A 13 -38.61 11.39 -5.16
CA ILE A 13 -38.13 12.00 -6.41
C ILE A 13 -36.81 12.76 -6.16
N SER A 14 -36.71 13.52 -5.08
CA SER A 14 -35.49 14.25 -4.75
C SER A 14 -34.31 13.30 -4.51
N LEU A 15 -34.51 12.19 -3.81
CA LEU A 15 -33.49 11.15 -3.62
C LEU A 15 -33.09 10.50 -4.94
N ALA A 16 -34.04 10.18 -5.81
CA ALA A 16 -33.77 9.61 -7.12
C ALA A 16 -32.94 10.56 -8.02
N VAL A 17 -33.30 11.84 -8.05
CA VAL A 17 -32.54 12.88 -8.78
C VAL A 17 -31.13 13.04 -8.20
N PHE A 18 -30.99 13.04 -6.89
CA PHE A 18 -29.68 13.12 -6.23
C PHE A 18 -28.82 11.89 -6.56
N ALA A 19 -29.39 10.67 -6.48
CA ALA A 19 -28.67 9.42 -6.81
C ALA A 19 -28.24 9.38 -8.29
N ALA A 20 -29.12 9.82 -9.22
CA ALA A 20 -28.78 9.92 -10.64
C ALA A 20 -27.67 10.94 -10.90
N GLY A 21 -27.74 12.11 -10.26
CA GLY A 21 -26.69 13.13 -10.33
C GLY A 21 -25.36 12.64 -9.76
N PHE A 22 -25.38 11.96 -8.62
CA PHE A 22 -24.20 11.35 -8.04
C PHE A 22 -23.57 10.29 -8.95
N ALA A 23 -24.39 9.41 -9.51
CA ALA A 23 -23.94 8.39 -10.48
C ALA A 23 -23.34 9.03 -11.72
N PHE A 24 -24.00 10.05 -12.29
CA PHE A 24 -23.51 10.78 -13.45
C PHE A 24 -22.13 11.43 -13.17
N VAL A 25 -21.99 12.14 -12.06
CA VAL A 25 -20.71 12.76 -11.67
C VAL A 25 -19.61 11.71 -11.44
N SER A 26 -19.94 10.58 -10.81
CA SER A 26 -18.97 9.51 -10.59
C SER A 26 -18.41 8.97 -11.91
N VAL A 27 -19.30 8.65 -12.84
CA VAL A 27 -18.94 7.98 -14.11
C VAL A 27 -18.37 8.97 -15.14
N HIS A 28 -19.01 10.12 -15.32
CA HIS A 28 -18.68 11.03 -16.44
C HIS A 28 -17.72 12.17 -16.07
N VAL A 29 -17.63 12.54 -14.78
CA VAL A 29 -16.72 13.61 -14.34
C VAL A 29 -15.46 13.01 -13.70
N TYR A 30 -15.64 12.01 -12.83
CA TYR A 30 -14.50 11.38 -12.13
C TYR A 30 -13.99 10.12 -12.83
N HIS A 31 -14.67 9.61 -13.86
CA HIS A 31 -14.30 8.42 -14.62
C HIS A 31 -14.04 7.19 -13.74
N ARG A 32 -14.89 6.99 -12.72
CA ARG A 32 -14.79 5.88 -11.77
C ARG A 32 -16.18 5.33 -11.42
N SER A 33 -16.20 4.16 -10.78
CA SER A 33 -17.44 3.53 -10.33
C SER A 33 -18.12 4.34 -9.21
N ILE A 34 -19.43 4.10 -9.04
CA ILE A 34 -20.19 4.64 -7.91
C ILE A 34 -19.59 4.12 -6.59
N GLY A 35 -19.16 2.84 -6.55
CA GLY A 35 -18.50 2.24 -5.40
C GLY A 35 -17.24 2.98 -4.99
N ALA A 36 -16.39 3.37 -5.94
CA ALA A 36 -15.20 4.18 -5.68
C ALA A 36 -15.54 5.57 -5.11
N SER A 37 -16.61 6.20 -5.62
CA SER A 37 -17.07 7.49 -5.10
C SER A 37 -17.62 7.39 -3.66
N LEU A 38 -18.37 6.34 -3.35
CA LEU A 38 -18.84 6.05 -1.99
C LEU A 38 -17.68 5.73 -1.04
N MET A 39 -16.66 5.01 -1.53
CA MET A 39 -15.45 4.75 -0.76
C MET A 39 -14.71 6.05 -0.42
N GLU A 40 -14.57 6.98 -1.37
CA GLU A 40 -13.96 8.29 -1.10
C GLU A 40 -14.74 9.05 -0.02
N LEU A 41 -16.07 9.11 -0.09
CA LEU A 41 -16.90 9.74 0.94
C LEU A 41 -16.68 9.08 2.32
N ARG A 42 -16.57 7.75 2.36
CA ARG A 42 -16.25 7.02 3.59
C ARG A 42 -14.85 7.37 4.13
N LEU A 43 -13.86 7.51 3.26
CA LEU A 43 -12.50 7.91 3.64
C LEU A 43 -12.49 9.34 4.17
N GLN A 44 -13.19 10.27 3.50
CA GLN A 44 -13.33 11.65 3.95
C GLN A 44 -14.04 11.75 5.32
N SER A 45 -15.06 10.91 5.56
CA SER A 45 -15.79 10.91 6.84
C SER A 45 -14.93 10.47 8.02
N LYS A 46 -13.91 9.63 7.79
CA LYS A 46 -12.93 9.24 8.82
C LYS A 46 -12.00 10.37 9.23
N ASN A 47 -11.90 11.42 8.40
CA ASN A 47 -11.14 12.63 8.67
C ASN A 47 -9.68 12.38 9.10
N SER A 48 -9.08 11.34 8.52
CA SER A 48 -7.73 10.86 8.89
C SER A 48 -6.65 11.92 8.63
N THR A 49 -6.82 12.76 7.62
CA THR A 49 -5.88 13.86 7.30
C THR A 49 -5.74 14.85 8.46
N ARG A 50 -6.84 15.15 9.20
CA ARG A 50 -6.81 16.06 10.38
C ARG A 50 -5.92 15.54 11.51
N VAL A 51 -5.79 14.23 11.66
CA VAL A 51 -4.92 13.63 12.68
C VAL A 51 -3.48 14.10 12.49
N PHE A 52 -3.09 14.43 11.27
CA PHE A 52 -1.72 14.78 10.91
C PHE A 52 -1.49 16.26 10.63
N GLU A 53 -2.51 17.10 10.72
CA GLU A 53 -2.38 18.54 10.43
C GLU A 53 -1.44 19.25 11.42
N THR A 54 -1.44 18.85 12.70
CA THR A 54 -0.56 19.40 13.72
C THR A 54 0.53 18.42 14.15
N ALA A 55 1.68 18.97 14.59
CA ALA A 55 2.77 18.16 15.16
C ALA A 55 2.29 17.35 16.37
N GLN A 56 1.48 17.97 17.22
CA GLN A 56 0.97 17.37 18.45
C GLN A 56 0.05 16.18 18.16
N ASN A 57 -0.85 16.30 17.17
CA ASN A 57 -1.75 15.21 16.79
C ASN A 57 -0.98 14.05 16.18
N ALA A 58 -0.04 14.32 15.26
CA ALA A 58 0.81 13.30 14.68
C ALA A 58 1.65 12.57 15.75
N GLN A 59 2.21 13.32 16.71
CA GLN A 59 2.96 12.72 17.82
C GLN A 59 2.06 11.86 18.72
N LYS A 60 0.87 12.33 19.07
CA LYS A 60 -0.11 11.54 19.83
C LYS A 60 -0.50 10.26 19.09
N TYR A 61 -0.69 10.34 17.76
CA TYR A 61 -0.98 9.18 16.95
C TYR A 61 0.16 8.15 16.99
N MET A 62 1.40 8.58 16.72
CA MET A 62 2.58 7.72 16.78
C MET A 62 2.75 7.08 18.17
N GLN A 63 2.60 7.85 19.26
CA GLN A 63 2.68 7.32 20.63
C GLN A 63 1.59 6.28 20.93
N ARG A 64 0.36 6.45 20.40
CA ARG A 64 -0.69 5.43 20.55
C ARG A 64 -0.34 4.16 19.80
N ARG A 65 0.23 4.29 18.59
CA ARG A 65 0.69 3.13 17.80
C ARG A 65 1.85 2.43 18.48
N ALA A 66 2.85 3.16 18.93
CA ALA A 66 3.96 2.62 19.71
C ALA A 66 3.51 1.75 20.88
N LYS A 67 2.55 2.24 21.69
CA LYS A 67 1.97 1.47 22.80
C LYS A 67 1.22 0.21 22.37
N SER A 68 0.68 0.17 21.17
CA SER A 68 0.02 -1.04 20.65
C SER A 68 1.01 -2.03 20.06
N GLU A 69 2.20 -1.59 19.68
CA GLU A 69 3.27 -2.43 19.13
C GLU A 69 4.11 -3.12 20.18
N ASP A 70 4.23 -2.54 21.39
CA ASP A 70 4.81 -3.22 22.56
C ASP A 70 4.02 -4.49 22.93
N LYS A 71 2.80 -4.67 22.37
CA LYS A 71 2.03 -5.91 22.43
C LYS A 71 2.28 -6.69 21.15
N TRP A 72 2.54 -7.97 21.28
CA TRP A 72 2.59 -8.87 20.13
C TRP A 72 1.36 -8.66 19.24
N TYR A 73 1.59 -8.43 17.93
CA TYR A 73 0.50 -8.31 16.96
C TYR A 73 -0.46 -9.50 17.08
N GLU A 74 -1.73 -9.22 17.31
CA GLU A 74 -2.80 -10.21 17.34
C GLU A 74 -3.66 -10.05 16.09
N LEU A 75 -3.95 -11.18 15.43
CA LEU A 75 -4.86 -11.20 14.30
C LEU A 75 -6.25 -10.73 14.74
N PRO A 76 -6.90 -9.86 13.95
CA PRO A 76 -8.27 -9.47 14.21
C PRO A 76 -9.20 -10.69 14.19
N LYS A 77 -10.00 -10.89 15.24
CA LYS A 77 -10.90 -12.03 15.40
C LYS A 77 -12.07 -12.06 14.41
N ASP A 78 -12.38 -10.92 13.79
CA ASP A 78 -13.50 -10.71 12.88
C ASP A 78 -13.06 -10.71 11.39
N VAL A 79 -11.98 -11.39 11.06
CA VAL A 79 -11.52 -11.62 9.69
C VAL A 79 -11.48 -13.13 9.46
N SER A 80 -12.18 -13.61 8.44
CA SER A 80 -12.06 -14.95 7.91
C SER A 80 -11.24 -14.94 6.63
N PHE A 81 -10.58 -16.04 6.34
CA PHE A 81 -9.74 -16.26 5.18
C PHE A 81 -10.20 -17.50 4.42
N GLU A 82 -10.08 -17.48 3.10
CA GLU A 82 -10.31 -18.63 2.21
C GLU A 82 -9.05 -19.51 2.12
N SER A 83 -7.86 -18.88 2.19
CA SER A 83 -6.58 -19.57 2.26
C SER A 83 -6.32 -20.15 3.65
N THR A 84 -5.48 -21.19 3.74
CA THR A 84 -4.94 -21.64 5.01
C THR A 84 -3.97 -20.59 5.54
N MET A 85 -4.36 -19.89 6.61
CA MET A 85 -3.52 -18.87 7.23
C MET A 85 -2.70 -19.46 8.38
N ILE A 86 -1.37 -19.38 8.28
CA ILE A 86 -0.43 -19.88 9.28
C ILE A 86 0.36 -18.70 9.87
N VAL A 87 0.55 -18.70 11.18
CA VAL A 87 1.39 -17.72 11.88
C VAL A 87 2.66 -18.40 12.35
N PHE A 88 3.77 -18.00 11.76
CA PHE A 88 5.09 -18.44 12.19
C PHE A 88 5.71 -17.44 13.16
N HIS A 89 6.46 -17.92 14.12
CA HIS A 89 7.44 -17.12 14.86
C HIS A 89 8.77 -17.18 14.12
N TYR A 90 9.11 -16.10 13.43
CA TYR A 90 10.37 -15.98 12.71
C TYR A 90 11.29 -15.04 13.47
N ARG A 91 12.33 -15.56 14.09
CA ARG A 91 13.22 -14.79 14.99
C ARG A 91 12.39 -14.01 16.03
N ASN A 92 12.42 -12.69 15.99
CA ASN A 92 11.72 -11.79 16.92
C ASN A 92 10.45 -11.17 16.34
N ILE A 93 9.94 -11.67 15.18
CA ILE A 93 8.71 -11.20 14.56
C ILE A 93 7.72 -12.34 14.30
N LYS A 94 6.48 -11.98 14.02
CA LYS A 94 5.51 -12.88 13.41
C LYS A 94 5.60 -12.79 11.90
N LEU A 95 5.58 -13.94 11.22
CA LEU A 95 5.44 -14.07 9.78
C LEU A 95 4.10 -14.71 9.50
N LEU A 96 3.23 -14.00 8.82
CA LEU A 96 1.94 -14.51 8.37
C LEU A 96 2.12 -15.17 7.01
N ALA A 97 1.62 -16.40 6.84
CA ALA A 97 1.59 -17.07 5.55
C ALA A 97 0.15 -17.39 5.16
N PHE A 98 -0.25 -16.95 3.98
CA PHE A 98 -1.51 -17.29 3.33
C PHE A 98 -1.20 -18.34 2.26
N VAL A 99 -1.68 -19.55 2.48
CA VAL A 99 -1.38 -20.72 1.63
C VAL A 99 -2.64 -21.10 0.88
N PRO A 100 -2.66 -21.00 -0.47
CA PRO A 100 -3.83 -21.39 -1.26
C PRO A 100 -4.05 -22.90 -1.19
N GLU A 101 -5.28 -23.34 -1.44
CA GLU A 101 -5.59 -24.78 -1.55
C GLU A 101 -5.04 -25.40 -2.83
N SER A 102 -4.88 -24.58 -3.88
CA SER A 102 -4.32 -24.99 -5.16
C SER A 102 -2.81 -25.33 -5.10
N GLU A 103 -2.29 -25.85 -6.21
CA GLU A 103 -0.84 -26.02 -6.39
C GLU A 103 -0.12 -24.67 -6.29
N LYS A 104 0.94 -24.61 -5.50
CA LYS A 104 1.71 -23.38 -5.25
C LYS A 104 2.69 -23.16 -6.39
N LYS A 105 2.54 -22.04 -7.10
CA LYS A 105 3.35 -21.69 -8.28
C LYS A 105 4.37 -20.60 -8.00
N HIS A 106 4.10 -19.73 -7.02
CA HIS A 106 4.94 -18.57 -6.70
C HIS A 106 5.01 -18.33 -5.20
N ILE A 107 6.05 -17.62 -4.77
CA ILE A 107 6.15 -17.03 -3.43
C ILE A 107 6.01 -15.51 -3.57
N LEU A 108 5.19 -14.90 -2.73
CA LEU A 108 5.03 -13.46 -2.66
C LEU A 108 5.47 -12.96 -1.29
N LEU A 109 6.49 -12.12 -1.24
CA LEU A 109 6.86 -11.39 -0.04
C LEU A 109 6.09 -10.05 -0.04
N TYR A 110 5.03 -9.98 0.78
CA TYR A 110 4.19 -8.80 0.90
C TYR A 110 4.64 -7.90 2.04
N LEU A 111 5.07 -6.69 1.71
CA LEU A 111 5.45 -5.65 2.66
C LEU A 111 4.29 -4.66 2.82
N HIS A 112 3.66 -4.66 3.99
CA HIS A 112 2.44 -3.89 4.20
C HIS A 112 2.69 -2.39 4.36
N GLY A 113 1.73 -1.57 3.93
CA GLY A 113 1.71 -0.13 4.20
C GLY A 113 1.30 0.20 5.64
N GLY A 114 1.23 1.50 5.91
CA GLY A 114 0.86 2.04 7.22
C GLY A 114 1.76 3.17 7.68
N ALA A 115 2.42 3.84 6.71
CA ALA A 115 3.34 4.97 6.92
C ALA A 115 4.49 4.65 7.91
N TYR A 116 4.89 3.37 7.97
CA TYR A 116 5.91 2.84 8.89
C TYR A 116 5.57 2.94 10.38
N VAL A 117 4.31 3.25 10.72
CA VAL A 117 3.85 3.42 12.11
C VAL A 117 2.61 2.61 12.46
N SER A 118 2.01 1.93 11.52
CA SER A 118 0.83 1.09 11.73
C SER A 118 1.07 -0.31 11.17
N GLN A 119 0.70 -1.31 11.94
CA GLN A 119 0.74 -2.70 11.53
C GLN A 119 -0.30 -3.00 10.44
N ILE A 120 -0.16 -4.17 9.82
CA ILE A 120 -1.03 -4.66 8.78
C ILE A 120 -2.52 -4.55 9.16
N SER A 121 -3.32 -3.98 8.29
CA SER A 121 -4.74 -3.73 8.48
C SER A 121 -5.59 -4.90 7.99
N LYS A 122 -6.88 -4.93 8.41
CA LYS A 122 -7.84 -5.93 7.92
C LYS A 122 -7.98 -5.95 6.39
N ASN A 123 -7.91 -4.79 5.74
CA ASN A 123 -7.99 -4.74 4.28
C ASN A 123 -6.77 -5.37 3.62
N GLN A 124 -5.58 -5.14 4.19
CA GLN A 124 -4.35 -5.76 3.71
C GLN A 124 -4.35 -7.27 3.95
N LEU A 125 -4.83 -7.74 5.10
CA LEU A 125 -4.99 -9.18 5.35
C LEU A 125 -5.92 -9.85 4.33
N ARG A 126 -7.09 -9.24 4.05
CA ARG A 126 -8.02 -9.73 3.01
C ARG A 126 -7.42 -9.65 1.61
N PHE A 127 -6.59 -8.64 1.35
CA PHE A 127 -5.87 -8.52 0.09
C PHE A 127 -4.86 -9.67 -0.06
N CYS A 128 -4.07 -9.98 0.96
CA CYS A 128 -3.14 -11.12 0.96
C CYS A 128 -3.86 -12.45 0.72
N ASP A 129 -5.01 -12.65 1.36
CA ASP A 129 -5.84 -13.83 1.20
C ASP A 129 -6.34 -14.01 -0.24
N ARG A 130 -6.96 -12.96 -0.80
CA ARG A 130 -7.41 -12.96 -2.19
C ARG A 130 -6.25 -13.15 -3.19
N LEU A 131 -5.12 -12.50 -2.90
CA LEU A 131 -3.92 -12.61 -3.73
C LEU A 131 -3.40 -14.06 -3.75
N ALA A 132 -3.32 -14.71 -2.58
CA ALA A 132 -2.90 -16.11 -2.48
C ALA A 132 -3.79 -17.03 -3.33
N GLN A 133 -5.11 -16.87 -3.23
CA GLN A 133 -6.08 -17.69 -3.97
C GLN A 133 -6.06 -17.43 -5.48
N GLN A 134 -6.00 -16.15 -5.91
CA GLN A 134 -6.14 -15.80 -7.31
C GLN A 134 -4.86 -15.94 -8.13
N SER A 135 -3.70 -15.96 -7.47
CA SER A 135 -2.40 -16.14 -8.14
C SER A 135 -1.73 -17.49 -7.87
N ASP A 136 -2.41 -18.43 -7.21
CA ASP A 136 -1.83 -19.74 -6.81
C ASP A 136 -0.50 -19.57 -6.04
N SER A 137 -0.41 -18.54 -5.19
CA SER A 137 0.83 -18.13 -4.54
C SER A 137 0.79 -18.29 -3.03
N VAL A 138 1.91 -18.65 -2.42
CA VAL A 138 2.10 -18.49 -0.98
C VAL A 138 2.45 -17.03 -0.69
N VAL A 139 1.58 -16.29 0.03
CA VAL A 139 1.86 -14.91 0.42
C VAL A 139 2.45 -14.87 1.82
N LEU A 140 3.67 -14.40 1.93
CA LEU A 140 4.40 -14.20 3.19
C LEU A 140 4.36 -12.72 3.58
N ALA A 141 3.73 -12.41 4.72
CA ALA A 141 3.59 -11.04 5.21
C ALA A 141 4.27 -10.90 6.59
N PRO A 142 5.51 -10.39 6.67
CA PRO A 142 6.19 -10.15 7.94
C PRO A 142 5.53 -9.01 8.71
N ILE A 143 5.36 -9.21 10.01
CA ILE A 143 4.98 -8.17 10.98
C ILE A 143 6.29 -7.48 11.41
N TYR A 144 6.80 -6.63 10.55
CA TYR A 144 8.11 -6.01 10.72
C TYR A 144 8.10 -4.86 11.73
N PRO A 145 9.26 -4.54 12.37
CA PRO A 145 9.38 -3.46 13.35
C PRO A 145 9.00 -2.11 12.76
N LEU A 146 8.31 -1.25 13.54
CA LEU A 146 7.76 0.03 13.10
C LEU A 146 8.21 1.21 13.96
N ALA A 147 8.19 2.39 13.37
CA ALA A 147 8.41 3.64 14.09
C ALA A 147 7.22 3.98 15.02
N PRO A 148 7.44 4.71 16.09
CA PRO A 148 8.69 5.34 16.54
C PRO A 148 9.58 4.44 17.40
N ASN A 149 9.12 3.23 17.82
CA ASN A 149 9.89 2.33 18.69
C ASN A 149 11.12 1.76 17.96
N HIS A 150 10.98 1.53 16.67
CA HIS A 150 12.00 0.96 15.80
C HIS A 150 12.31 1.90 14.62
N ARG A 151 13.38 1.61 13.89
CA ARG A 151 13.83 2.35 12.73
C ARG A 151 13.96 1.44 11.51
N PHE A 152 14.11 2.03 10.34
CA PHE A 152 14.28 1.29 9.08
C PHE A 152 15.35 0.19 9.16
N SER A 153 16.48 0.47 9.84
CA SER A 153 17.60 -0.49 9.96
C SER A 153 17.22 -1.82 10.61
N GLU A 154 16.30 -1.79 11.58
CA GLU A 154 15.83 -3.01 12.24
C GLU A 154 14.94 -3.85 11.31
N THR A 155 14.14 -3.19 10.49
CA THR A 155 13.33 -3.87 9.48
C THR A 155 14.20 -4.42 8.35
N TYR A 156 15.20 -3.66 7.91
CA TYR A 156 16.17 -4.17 6.93
C TYR A 156 16.91 -5.40 7.47
N LEU A 157 17.31 -5.40 8.73
CA LEU A 157 17.92 -6.57 9.36
C LEU A 157 17.00 -7.81 9.35
N VAL A 158 15.68 -7.61 9.54
CA VAL A 158 14.70 -8.70 9.38
C VAL A 158 14.68 -9.20 7.94
N LEU A 159 14.62 -8.31 6.95
CA LEU A 159 14.56 -8.69 5.54
C LEU A 159 15.87 -9.32 5.04
N GLU A 160 17.03 -8.88 5.51
CA GLU A 160 18.35 -9.47 5.24
C GLU A 160 18.42 -10.94 5.62
N HIS A 161 17.69 -11.35 6.63
CA HIS A 161 17.62 -12.75 7.02
C HIS A 161 16.47 -13.49 6.32
N LEU A 162 15.31 -12.86 6.25
CA LEU A 162 14.10 -13.51 5.71
C LEU A 162 14.22 -13.82 4.21
N TYR A 163 14.79 -12.89 3.43
CA TYR A 163 14.89 -13.06 1.99
C TYR A 163 15.75 -14.28 1.57
N PRO A 164 16.99 -14.44 2.05
CA PRO A 164 17.78 -15.62 1.73
C PRO A 164 17.20 -16.92 2.33
N ASP A 165 16.52 -16.85 3.48
CA ASP A 165 15.87 -18.04 4.05
C ASP A 165 14.71 -18.50 3.14
N ILE A 166 13.94 -17.57 2.55
CA ILE A 166 12.90 -17.91 1.56
C ILE A 166 13.54 -18.53 0.30
N ARG A 167 14.59 -17.90 -0.25
CA ARG A 167 15.31 -18.41 -1.43
C ARG A 167 15.94 -19.78 -1.19
N GLY A 168 16.45 -20.05 -0.01
CA GLY A 168 17.03 -21.37 0.35
C GLY A 168 15.98 -22.45 0.62
N TYR A 169 14.72 -22.07 0.82
CA TYR A 169 13.64 -23.01 1.12
C TYR A 169 12.95 -23.57 -0.13
N THR A 170 12.90 -22.82 -1.23
CA THR A 170 12.16 -23.20 -2.44
C THR A 170 12.75 -22.57 -3.70
N ASP A 171 12.63 -23.30 -4.81
CA ASP A 171 12.99 -22.83 -6.15
C ASP A 171 11.84 -22.11 -6.86
N LEU A 172 10.68 -21.92 -6.19
CA LEU A 172 9.56 -21.19 -6.79
C LEU A 172 9.94 -19.74 -7.04
N PRO A 173 9.43 -19.14 -8.14
CA PRO A 173 9.63 -17.71 -8.43
C PRO A 173 9.19 -16.84 -7.25
N LEU A 174 10.01 -15.85 -6.89
CA LEU A 174 9.76 -14.93 -5.78
C LEU A 174 9.47 -13.52 -6.29
N THR A 175 8.27 -13.04 -5.99
CA THR A 175 7.87 -11.64 -6.23
C THR A 175 7.86 -10.88 -4.91
N ILE A 176 8.42 -9.67 -4.88
CA ILE A 176 8.22 -8.73 -3.78
C ILE A 176 7.07 -7.78 -4.14
N LEU A 177 6.12 -7.63 -3.24
CA LEU A 177 4.97 -6.75 -3.41
C LEU A 177 4.79 -5.87 -2.18
N GLY A 178 4.47 -4.58 -2.37
CA GLY A 178 4.20 -3.71 -1.24
C GLY A 178 3.25 -2.56 -1.58
N ASP A 179 2.49 -2.13 -0.57
CA ASP A 179 1.59 -0.99 -0.69
C ASP A 179 2.07 0.22 0.13
N SER A 180 1.90 1.43 -0.39
CA SER A 180 2.20 2.67 0.31
C SER A 180 3.64 2.71 0.87
N ALA A 181 3.82 2.84 2.19
CA ALA A 181 5.11 2.74 2.86
C ALA A 181 5.78 1.37 2.62
N GLY A 182 5.00 0.28 2.59
CA GLY A 182 5.51 -1.05 2.23
C GLY A 182 6.00 -1.13 0.78
N GLY A 183 5.40 -0.38 -0.14
CA GLY A 183 5.89 -0.22 -1.49
C GLY A 183 7.23 0.52 -1.54
N GLY A 184 7.40 1.59 -0.73
CA GLY A 184 8.69 2.25 -0.57
C GLY A 184 9.74 1.32 0.03
N LEU A 185 9.37 0.52 1.05
CA LEU A 185 10.26 -0.48 1.64
C LEU A 185 10.66 -1.56 0.62
N ALA A 186 9.70 -2.04 -0.19
CA ALA A 186 9.95 -3.05 -1.23
C ALA A 186 10.95 -2.54 -2.28
N ALA A 187 10.74 -1.31 -2.78
CA ALA A 187 11.66 -0.69 -3.73
C ALA A 187 13.05 -0.49 -3.12
N GLY A 188 13.15 0.12 -1.93
CA GLY A 188 14.44 0.32 -1.26
C GLY A 188 15.15 -1.01 -0.91
N PHE A 189 14.39 -2.07 -0.65
CA PHE A 189 14.98 -3.39 -0.40
C PHE A 189 15.51 -4.03 -1.68
N CYS A 190 14.85 -3.88 -2.82
CA CYS A 190 15.40 -4.32 -4.11
C CYS A 190 16.70 -3.58 -4.47
N GLU A 191 16.79 -2.27 -4.22
CA GLU A 191 18.06 -1.54 -4.35
C GLU A 191 19.12 -2.10 -3.38
N TYR A 192 18.73 -2.39 -2.14
CA TYR A 192 19.62 -3.01 -1.15
C TYR A 192 20.19 -4.34 -1.67
N LEU A 193 19.33 -5.21 -2.22
CA LEU A 193 19.78 -6.46 -2.83
C LEU A 193 20.81 -6.20 -3.95
N GLY A 194 20.56 -5.21 -4.81
CA GLY A 194 21.48 -4.81 -5.88
C GLY A 194 22.83 -4.30 -5.36
N VAL A 195 22.81 -3.43 -4.36
CA VAL A 195 24.04 -2.88 -3.73
C VAL A 195 24.91 -4.00 -3.14
N TRP A 196 24.31 -5.02 -2.57
CA TRP A 196 25.04 -6.15 -1.96
C TRP A 196 25.29 -7.31 -2.93
N GLY A 197 24.87 -7.18 -4.20
CA GLY A 197 25.03 -8.22 -5.22
C GLY A 197 24.21 -9.48 -4.97
N TRP A 198 23.10 -9.34 -4.26
CA TRP A 198 22.18 -10.44 -4.03
C TRP A 198 21.24 -10.61 -5.22
N GLU A 199 20.71 -11.82 -5.36
CA GLU A 199 19.74 -12.13 -6.40
C GLU A 199 18.48 -11.27 -6.24
N GLN A 200 18.03 -10.67 -7.34
CA GLN A 200 16.81 -9.86 -7.37
C GLN A 200 15.57 -10.78 -7.38
N PRO A 201 14.39 -10.29 -6.89
CA PRO A 201 13.14 -10.99 -7.15
C PRO A 201 12.87 -11.02 -8.65
N GLU A 202 12.12 -12.00 -9.11
CA GLU A 202 11.68 -12.10 -10.50
C GLU A 202 10.83 -10.92 -10.89
N HIS A 203 10.00 -10.43 -9.96
CA HIS A 203 9.13 -9.27 -10.19
C HIS A 203 9.00 -8.39 -8.94
N LEU A 204 8.85 -7.08 -9.13
CA LEU A 204 8.55 -6.11 -8.09
C LEU A 204 7.20 -5.43 -8.38
N ILE A 205 6.24 -5.53 -7.46
CA ILE A 205 4.92 -4.91 -7.61
C ILE A 205 4.71 -3.84 -6.53
N LEU A 206 4.48 -2.62 -6.96
CA LEU A 206 4.39 -1.45 -6.10
C LEU A 206 2.98 -0.82 -6.18
N ILE A 207 2.23 -0.88 -5.11
CA ILE A 207 0.88 -0.30 -5.03
C ILE A 207 0.95 1.05 -4.32
N CYS A 208 0.71 2.14 -5.05
CA CYS A 208 0.71 3.49 -4.51
C CYS A 208 1.94 3.78 -3.62
N PRO A 209 3.18 3.45 -4.07
CA PRO A 209 4.35 3.43 -3.20
C PRO A 209 4.74 4.82 -2.69
N TRP A 210 5.20 4.88 -1.42
CA TRP A 210 5.79 6.09 -0.86
C TRP A 210 7.31 6.10 -1.10
N LEU A 211 7.76 6.78 -2.16
CA LEU A 211 9.10 6.70 -2.73
C LEU A 211 10.06 7.83 -2.29
N ASP A 212 9.54 8.92 -1.75
CA ASP A 212 10.30 10.05 -1.20
C ASP A 212 9.75 10.45 0.17
N ALA A 213 10.46 10.12 1.25
CA ALA A 213 10.08 10.49 2.61
C ALA A 213 10.16 12.00 2.87
N THR A 214 10.89 12.75 2.02
CA THR A 214 10.98 14.21 2.12
C THR A 214 9.79 14.91 1.46
N LEU A 215 9.08 14.21 0.55
CA LEU A 215 8.01 14.76 -0.28
C LEU A 215 8.46 16.06 -0.96
N SER A 216 9.62 16.01 -1.63
CA SER A 216 10.27 17.18 -2.23
C SER A 216 9.65 17.60 -3.56
N ASN A 217 8.91 16.72 -4.22
CA ASN A 217 8.23 17.01 -5.48
C ASN A 217 7.23 18.15 -5.32
N PRO A 218 7.36 19.27 -6.08
CA PRO A 218 6.49 20.42 -5.93
C PRO A 218 5.01 20.14 -6.27
N ASP A 219 4.74 19.17 -7.14
CA ASP A 219 3.39 18.83 -7.59
C ASP A 219 2.54 18.16 -6.50
N ILE A 220 3.17 17.59 -5.47
CA ILE A 220 2.48 17.01 -4.31
C ILE A 220 1.43 17.96 -3.72
N LYS A 221 1.68 19.27 -3.71
CA LYS A 221 0.75 20.28 -3.19
C LYS A 221 -0.58 20.29 -3.94
N ARG A 222 -0.55 20.00 -5.24
CA ARG A 222 -1.74 19.94 -6.09
C ARG A 222 -2.58 18.71 -5.75
N TYR A 223 -1.94 17.56 -5.62
CA TYR A 223 -2.61 16.27 -5.38
C TYR A 223 -3.07 16.10 -3.93
N ALA A 224 -2.32 16.63 -2.97
CA ALA A 224 -2.67 16.61 -1.54
C ALA A 224 -4.04 17.22 -1.21
N LYS A 225 -4.56 18.13 -2.05
CA LYS A 225 -5.88 18.75 -1.87
C LYS A 225 -7.04 17.77 -2.12
N HIS A 226 -6.78 16.70 -2.87
CA HIS A 226 -7.78 15.74 -3.30
C HIS A 226 -7.64 14.38 -2.58
N ASP A 227 -6.55 14.18 -1.84
CA ASP A 227 -6.33 12.95 -1.09
C ASP A 227 -7.11 12.96 0.23
N PRO A 228 -8.06 12.01 0.42
CA PRO A 228 -8.88 11.95 1.63
C PRO A 228 -8.15 11.31 2.82
N THR A 229 -6.97 10.73 2.61
CA THR A 229 -6.27 9.88 3.59
C THR A 229 -4.92 10.40 4.02
N LEU A 230 -4.13 10.93 3.09
CA LEU A 230 -2.74 11.31 3.31
C LEU A 230 -2.57 12.81 3.58
N SER A 231 -1.57 13.15 4.36
CA SER A 231 -1.17 14.52 4.66
C SER A 231 0.34 14.69 4.48
N PRO A 232 0.82 15.67 3.69
CA PRO A 232 2.26 15.89 3.53
C PRO A 232 2.97 16.14 4.86
N LYS A 233 2.34 16.88 5.77
CA LYS A 233 2.90 17.15 7.10
C LYS A 233 2.99 15.88 7.94
N GLY A 234 1.99 15.02 7.85
CA GLY A 234 1.96 13.74 8.55
C GLY A 234 3.04 12.80 8.05
N LEU A 235 3.08 12.56 6.75
CA LEU A 235 4.07 11.67 6.13
C LEU A 235 5.50 12.11 6.44
N ARG A 236 5.84 13.39 6.28
CA ARG A 236 7.19 13.87 6.63
C ARG A 236 7.59 13.58 8.08
N ARG A 237 6.66 13.65 9.02
CA ARG A 237 6.93 13.32 10.43
C ARG A 237 7.15 11.84 10.65
N MET A 238 6.34 11.02 10.00
CA MET A 238 6.46 9.56 10.06
C MET A 238 7.74 9.08 9.37
N GLY A 239 8.06 9.62 8.19
CA GLY A 239 9.32 9.37 7.51
C GLY A 239 10.54 9.76 8.34
N LYS A 240 10.48 10.91 9.03
CA LYS A 240 11.54 11.32 9.97
C LYS A 240 11.68 10.37 11.16
N ALA A 241 10.57 9.88 11.71
CA ALA A 241 10.60 8.90 12.80
C ALA A 241 11.20 7.57 12.33
N TRP A 242 10.85 7.13 11.12
CA TRP A 242 11.36 5.93 10.47
C TRP A 242 12.87 6.03 10.18
N ALA A 243 13.32 7.14 9.59
CA ALA A 243 14.73 7.40 9.32
C ALA A 243 15.58 7.48 10.60
N GLY A 244 14.99 8.01 11.67
CA GLY A 244 15.74 8.34 12.89
C GLY A 244 16.53 9.64 12.75
N PRO A 245 17.25 10.06 13.83
CA PRO A 245 17.86 11.39 13.89
C PRO A 245 19.17 11.55 13.11
N TYR A 246 19.80 10.45 12.72
CA TYR A 246 21.16 10.46 12.16
C TYR A 246 21.23 10.05 10.68
N THR A 247 20.09 9.66 10.08
CA THR A 247 20.05 9.21 8.70
C THR A 247 19.47 10.30 7.80
N ASN A 248 20.09 10.48 6.63
CA ASN A 248 19.55 11.36 5.60
C ASN A 248 18.23 10.79 5.10
N ALA A 249 17.18 11.60 5.10
CA ALA A 249 15.88 11.19 4.58
C ALA A 249 15.88 10.83 3.07
N LYS A 250 16.92 11.20 2.34
CA LYS A 250 17.18 10.81 0.94
C LYS A 250 18.02 9.54 0.80
N ASP A 251 18.38 8.86 1.90
CA ASP A 251 18.97 7.52 1.82
C ASP A 251 17.98 6.60 1.08
N TYR A 252 18.48 5.84 0.11
CA TYR A 252 17.63 4.99 -0.76
C TYR A 252 16.78 3.98 0.03
N ARG A 253 17.26 3.55 1.20
CA ARG A 253 16.52 2.66 2.10
C ARG A 253 15.28 3.30 2.71
N ILE A 254 15.19 4.63 2.65
CA ILE A 254 14.09 5.45 3.18
C ILE A 254 13.30 6.08 2.03
N SER A 255 14.01 6.50 0.99
CA SER A 255 13.51 7.21 -0.18
C SER A 255 14.11 6.61 -1.45
N PRO A 256 13.60 5.46 -1.93
CA PRO A 256 14.19 4.73 -3.06
C PRO A 256 14.23 5.53 -4.36
N MET A 257 13.49 6.61 -4.49
CA MET A 257 13.58 7.50 -5.64
C MET A 257 14.97 8.13 -5.84
N PHE A 258 15.82 8.17 -4.80
CA PHE A 258 17.15 8.79 -4.84
C PHE A 258 18.29 7.79 -4.90
N GLY A 259 18.00 6.51 -5.08
CA GLY A 259 18.99 5.46 -5.16
C GLY A 259 19.46 5.14 -6.58
N GLU A 260 20.05 3.96 -6.75
CA GLU A 260 20.56 3.45 -8.01
C GLU A 260 19.54 2.56 -8.69
N LEU A 261 18.84 3.08 -9.69
CA LEU A 261 17.69 2.42 -10.30
C LEU A 261 18.07 1.34 -11.34
N SER A 262 19.33 1.23 -11.73
CA SER A 262 19.80 0.19 -12.66
C SER A 262 19.75 -1.23 -12.09
N TYR A 263 19.52 -1.37 -10.79
CA TYR A 263 19.29 -2.69 -10.16
C TYR A 263 17.92 -3.29 -10.42
N PHE A 264 16.91 -2.45 -10.75
CA PHE A 264 15.57 -2.94 -11.03
C PHE A 264 15.50 -3.61 -12.41
N ARG A 265 14.70 -4.69 -12.52
CA ARG A 265 14.53 -5.46 -13.75
C ARG A 265 13.12 -5.36 -14.31
N ASP A 266 12.15 -5.92 -13.61
CA ASP A 266 10.74 -5.93 -13.97
C ASP A 266 9.91 -5.34 -12.83
N VAL A 267 9.23 -4.22 -13.09
CA VAL A 267 8.50 -3.44 -12.07
C VAL A 267 7.11 -3.09 -12.57
N THR A 268 6.10 -3.52 -11.85
CA THR A 268 4.72 -3.08 -12.06
C THR A 268 4.28 -2.11 -10.96
N LEU A 269 3.79 -0.93 -11.36
CA LEU A 269 3.35 0.13 -10.46
C LEU A 269 1.85 0.38 -10.62
N PHE A 270 1.18 0.65 -9.50
CA PHE A 270 -0.21 1.09 -9.44
C PHE A 270 -0.29 2.43 -8.72
N THR A 271 -1.09 3.37 -9.24
CA THR A 271 -1.34 4.66 -8.58
C THR A 271 -2.70 5.22 -8.96
N GLY A 272 -3.31 6.01 -8.09
CA GLY A 272 -4.57 6.69 -8.35
C GLY A 272 -4.38 8.19 -8.59
N THR A 273 -5.12 8.79 -9.52
CA THR A 273 -4.96 10.23 -9.82
C THR A 273 -5.47 11.16 -8.72
N ARG A 274 -6.08 10.63 -7.66
CA ARG A 274 -6.58 11.38 -6.50
C ARG A 274 -5.81 11.06 -5.21
N GLU A 275 -4.55 10.63 -5.35
CA GLU A 275 -3.67 10.43 -4.21
C GLU A 275 -2.47 11.39 -4.22
N LEU A 276 -1.97 11.69 -3.02
CA LEU A 276 -0.85 12.59 -2.79
C LEU A 276 0.43 12.12 -3.46
N LEU A 277 0.67 10.80 -3.52
CA LEU A 277 1.91 10.19 -3.99
C LEU A 277 1.96 10.02 -5.53
N TYR A 278 0.85 10.26 -6.23
CA TYR A 278 0.75 10.10 -7.69
C TYR A 278 1.93 10.71 -8.48
N PRO A 279 2.33 11.99 -8.26
CA PRO A 279 3.39 12.59 -9.05
C PRO A 279 4.76 11.92 -8.84
N ASP A 280 5.01 11.39 -7.64
CA ASP A 280 6.25 10.67 -7.35
C ASP A 280 6.25 9.29 -8.01
N VAL A 281 5.11 8.60 -8.03
CA VAL A 281 4.97 7.29 -8.69
C VAL A 281 5.17 7.40 -10.19
N VAL A 282 4.58 8.41 -10.83
CA VAL A 282 4.77 8.69 -12.26
C VAL A 282 6.24 8.99 -12.54
N LYS A 283 6.87 9.88 -11.76
CA LYS A 283 8.29 10.22 -11.94
C LYS A 283 9.19 9.02 -11.74
N PHE A 284 8.91 8.16 -10.77
CA PHE A 284 9.69 6.96 -10.52
C PHE A 284 9.58 5.96 -11.67
N SER A 285 8.36 5.80 -12.25
CA SER A 285 8.16 4.97 -13.44
C SER A 285 8.99 5.45 -14.63
N GLU A 286 9.07 6.75 -14.86
CA GLU A 286 9.92 7.35 -15.90
C GLU A 286 11.40 7.07 -15.65
N LEU A 287 11.87 7.28 -14.41
CA LEU A 287 13.26 7.04 -14.02
C LEU A 287 13.66 5.56 -14.15
N LEU A 288 12.76 4.62 -13.82
CA LEU A 288 12.99 3.19 -14.00
C LEU A 288 13.17 2.84 -15.48
N GLN A 289 12.33 3.39 -16.37
CA GLN A 289 12.45 3.19 -17.82
C GLN A 289 13.77 3.78 -18.36
N GLU A 290 14.16 4.98 -17.90
CA GLU A 290 15.44 5.62 -18.23
C GLU A 290 16.63 4.77 -17.76
N ALA A 291 16.51 4.06 -16.63
CA ALA A 291 17.52 3.16 -16.09
C ALA A 291 17.53 1.77 -16.79
N GLY A 292 16.60 1.51 -17.71
CA GLY A 292 16.52 0.28 -18.49
C GLY A 292 15.69 -0.86 -17.87
N ALA A 293 14.93 -0.57 -16.81
CA ALA A 293 14.02 -1.56 -16.22
C ALA A 293 12.74 -1.73 -17.09
N GLU A 294 12.28 -2.97 -17.24
CA GLU A 294 10.96 -3.24 -17.77
C GLU A 294 9.92 -2.72 -16.79
N THR A 295 9.10 -1.74 -17.22
CA THR A 295 8.24 -0.99 -16.31
C THR A 295 6.83 -0.89 -16.86
N THR A 296 5.86 -1.36 -16.08
CA THR A 296 4.43 -1.22 -16.36
C THR A 296 3.79 -0.32 -15.31
N LEU A 297 3.13 0.78 -15.75
CA LEU A 297 2.41 1.70 -14.87
C LEU A 297 0.90 1.64 -15.11
N HIS A 298 0.15 1.23 -14.09
CA HIS A 298 -1.31 1.24 -14.07
C HIS A 298 -1.84 2.47 -13.32
N VAL A 299 -2.55 3.35 -14.04
CA VAL A 299 -3.11 4.58 -13.48
C VAL A 299 -4.61 4.45 -13.28
N GLY A 300 -5.05 4.45 -12.04
CA GLY A 300 -6.47 4.47 -11.67
C GLY A 300 -7.06 5.90 -11.73
N ASN A 301 -7.74 6.23 -12.84
CA ASN A 301 -8.36 7.54 -13.00
C ASN A 301 -9.45 7.78 -11.95
N GLY A 302 -9.40 8.92 -11.28
CA GLY A 302 -10.35 9.27 -10.22
C GLY A 302 -10.23 8.44 -8.94
N LEU A 303 -9.22 7.57 -8.80
CA LEU A 303 -9.07 6.66 -7.68
C LEU A 303 -8.13 7.22 -6.59
N ASN A 304 -8.37 6.77 -5.37
CA ASN A 304 -7.65 7.20 -4.17
C ASN A 304 -6.47 6.30 -3.85
N HIS A 305 -5.65 6.73 -2.90
CA HIS A 305 -4.52 5.98 -2.36
C HIS A 305 -4.91 4.55 -1.95
N ASN A 306 -4.11 3.57 -2.38
CA ASN A 306 -4.30 2.13 -2.13
C ASN A 306 -5.63 1.57 -2.66
N TYR A 307 -6.17 2.11 -3.76
CA TYR A 307 -7.44 1.64 -4.32
C TYR A 307 -7.48 0.13 -4.62
N PRO A 308 -6.38 -0.56 -4.99
CA PRO A 308 -6.43 -2.00 -5.23
C PRO A 308 -6.78 -2.84 -3.99
N LEU A 309 -6.65 -2.26 -2.78
CA LEU A 309 -6.93 -2.93 -1.52
C LEU A 309 -8.38 -2.73 -1.04
N TYR A 310 -9.20 -1.94 -1.74
CA TYR A 310 -10.57 -1.66 -1.35
C TYR A 310 -11.56 -2.62 -2.00
N ASP A 311 -12.77 -2.67 -1.46
CA ASP A 311 -13.89 -3.41 -2.05
C ASP A 311 -14.64 -2.51 -3.04
N ILE A 312 -14.05 -2.32 -4.21
CA ILE A 312 -14.57 -1.53 -5.33
C ILE A 312 -14.29 -2.26 -6.67
N LEU A 313 -15.05 -1.92 -7.70
CA LEU A 313 -14.94 -2.58 -9.01
C LEU A 313 -13.51 -2.52 -9.58
N GLU A 314 -12.89 -1.36 -9.51
CA GLU A 314 -11.55 -1.10 -10.05
C GLU A 314 -10.45 -1.90 -9.32
N ALA A 315 -10.69 -2.28 -8.07
CA ALA A 315 -9.77 -3.16 -7.34
C ALA A 315 -9.77 -4.59 -7.89
N GLY A 316 -10.89 -5.06 -8.43
CA GLY A 316 -10.95 -6.35 -9.11
C GLY A 316 -10.08 -6.36 -10.38
N GLU A 317 -10.13 -5.30 -11.16
CA GLU A 317 -9.27 -5.14 -12.34
C GLU A 317 -7.79 -5.03 -11.94
N ALA A 318 -7.46 -4.24 -10.91
CA ALA A 318 -6.10 -4.15 -10.40
C ALA A 318 -5.58 -5.51 -9.91
N MET A 319 -6.41 -6.31 -9.23
CA MET A 319 -6.03 -7.65 -8.79
C MET A 319 -5.74 -8.58 -9.97
N ARG A 320 -6.55 -8.54 -11.04
CA ARG A 320 -6.29 -9.29 -12.27
C ARG A 320 -4.94 -8.91 -12.87
N GLN A 321 -4.64 -7.62 -12.99
CA GLN A 321 -3.37 -7.10 -13.50
C GLN A 321 -2.17 -7.50 -12.61
N ILE A 322 -2.35 -7.52 -11.28
CA ILE A 322 -1.34 -8.03 -10.34
C ILE A 322 -1.08 -9.52 -10.58
N CYS A 323 -2.13 -10.34 -10.70
CA CYS A 323 -1.97 -11.77 -10.98
C CYS A 323 -1.30 -12.05 -12.34
N GLU A 324 -1.61 -11.24 -13.35
CA GLU A 324 -0.93 -11.32 -14.66
C GLU A 324 0.55 -10.95 -14.58
N ALA A 325 0.90 -9.95 -13.75
CA ALA A 325 2.30 -9.59 -13.53
C ALA A 325 3.07 -10.72 -12.80
N ILE A 326 2.45 -11.38 -11.82
CA ILE A 326 3.05 -12.50 -11.08
C ILE A 326 3.28 -13.71 -12.00
N ALA A 327 2.43 -13.92 -12.99
CA ALA A 327 2.47 -15.10 -13.87
C ALA A 327 3.45 -14.97 -15.06
N ARG A 328 4.12 -13.81 -15.24
CA ARG A 328 5.16 -13.59 -16.26
C ARG A 328 6.45 -14.28 -15.88
#